data_de419c4301c147e2206f55f7f1e25548
#
_entry.id   de419c4301c147e2206f55f7f1e25548
#
_cell.length_a   1.000
_cell.length_b   1.000
_cell.length_c   1.000
_cell.angle_alpha   90.00
_cell.angle_beta   90.00
_cell.angle_gamma   90.00
#
_symmetry.space_group_name_H-M   'P 1'
#
loop_
_entity.id
_entity.type
_entity.pdbx_description
1 polymer ?
#
loop_
_entity_poly.entity_id
_entity_poly.type
_entity_poly.pdbx_seq_one_letter_code
_entity_poly.pdbx_strand_id
1 'polypeptide(L)'
;MYTIGIIEQDKALGDAMEQVLDEKGYFTVRADSLTDAGELFQQVIVDMVVLDLEQKEFAGKEDAAAIWENTFLALVRAKPLLLLRPEKTGSVFERCKKCIERADDYIRKPFDIQEFRIRVEVRLSKIPAEKEKVRFFYYEEIKLDIEKRLATIGGQTTKLTRTEAAILKCLIQRNGRTVTKTTLLDEIAEDTPDLSLIHI
;
A
#
# COMPACT_ATOMS: atom_id res chain seq x y z
N MET A 1 -9.56 2.42 -6.85
CA MET A 1 -8.09 2.55 -6.89
C MET A 1 -7.48 1.78 -5.73
N TYR A 2 -6.33 1.11 -5.92
CA TYR A 2 -5.71 0.26 -4.89
C TYR A 2 -4.45 0.90 -4.33
N THR A 3 -4.20 0.69 -3.03
CA THR A 3 -2.98 1.09 -2.34
C THR A 3 -2.13 -0.16 -2.03
N ILE A 4 -0.87 -0.14 -2.43
CA ILE A 4 0.06 -1.25 -2.29
C ILE A 4 1.13 -0.87 -1.26
N GLY A 5 1.21 -1.65 -0.17
CA GLY A 5 2.27 -1.54 0.80
C GLY A 5 3.50 -2.31 0.34
N ILE A 6 4.66 -1.67 0.28
CA ILE A 6 5.93 -2.27 -0.12
C ILE A 6 6.88 -2.24 1.06
N ILE A 7 7.43 -3.39 1.43
CA ILE A 7 8.47 -3.50 2.47
C ILE A 7 9.74 -3.96 1.78
N GLU A 8 10.62 -3.01 1.47
CA GLU A 8 11.86 -3.22 0.71
C GLU A 8 12.90 -2.19 1.16
N GLN A 9 14.05 -2.67 1.64
CA GLN A 9 15.14 -1.84 2.13
C GLN A 9 16.08 -1.35 1.00
N ASP A 10 16.14 -2.06 -0.13
CA ASP A 10 16.91 -1.60 -1.30
C ASP A 10 16.16 -0.43 -1.95
N LYS A 11 16.74 0.75 -1.82
CA LYS A 11 16.14 1.98 -2.33
C LYS A 11 15.94 1.95 -3.84
N ALA A 12 16.92 1.43 -4.61
CA ALA A 12 16.84 1.43 -6.06
C ALA A 12 15.74 0.49 -6.55
N LEU A 13 15.62 -0.69 -5.94
CA LEU A 13 14.56 -1.64 -6.25
C LEU A 13 13.19 -1.09 -5.81
N GLY A 14 13.11 -0.52 -4.61
CA GLY A 14 11.91 0.12 -4.11
C GLY A 14 11.41 1.24 -5.02
N ASP A 15 12.29 2.15 -5.43
CA ASP A 15 11.96 3.25 -6.34
C ASP A 15 11.46 2.73 -7.71
N ALA A 16 12.08 1.68 -8.26
CA ALA A 16 11.64 1.06 -9.51
C ALA A 16 10.26 0.39 -9.38
N MET A 17 9.99 -0.29 -8.26
CA MET A 17 8.68 -0.89 -8.00
C MET A 17 7.59 0.18 -7.85
N GLU A 18 7.87 1.26 -7.11
CA GLU A 18 6.94 2.37 -6.95
C GLU A 18 6.64 3.03 -8.30
N GLN A 19 7.67 3.29 -9.11
CA GLN A 19 7.51 3.93 -10.42
C GLN A 19 6.59 3.10 -11.33
N VAL A 20 6.85 1.80 -11.48
CA VAL A 20 6.07 0.96 -12.41
C VAL A 20 4.62 0.78 -11.98
N LEU A 21 4.34 0.86 -10.68
CA LEU A 21 2.99 0.81 -10.14
C LEU A 21 2.26 2.17 -10.27
N ASP A 22 2.97 3.28 -10.05
CA ASP A 22 2.42 4.63 -10.21
C ASP A 22 2.04 4.93 -11.66
N GLU A 23 2.83 4.44 -12.64
CA GLU A 23 2.49 4.51 -14.08
C GLU A 23 1.16 3.83 -14.44
N LYS A 24 0.69 2.91 -13.58
CA LYS A 24 -0.60 2.21 -13.71
C LYS A 24 -1.71 2.81 -12.82
N GLY A 25 -1.42 3.92 -12.16
CA GLY A 25 -2.36 4.60 -11.31
C GLY A 25 -2.58 3.92 -9.95
N TYR A 26 -1.71 3.01 -9.51
CA TYR A 26 -1.75 2.47 -8.16
C TYR A 26 -1.04 3.40 -7.19
N PHE A 27 -1.56 3.49 -5.97
CA PHE A 27 -0.85 4.14 -4.88
C PHE A 27 0.13 3.18 -4.23
N THR A 28 1.29 3.68 -3.84
CA THR A 28 2.29 2.92 -3.12
C THR A 28 2.65 3.61 -1.82
N VAL A 29 2.82 2.83 -0.77
CA VAL A 29 3.43 3.25 0.49
C VAL A 29 4.56 2.30 0.80
N ARG A 30 5.77 2.84 1.02
CA ARG A 30 6.97 2.05 1.25
C ARG A 30 7.50 2.21 2.65
N ALA A 31 7.88 1.09 3.24
CA ALA A 31 8.62 0.99 4.48
C ALA A 31 9.96 0.28 4.23
N ASP A 32 11.01 0.72 4.90
CA ASP A 32 12.34 0.12 4.78
C ASP A 32 12.52 -1.11 5.71
N SER A 33 11.58 -1.31 6.62
CA SER A 33 11.60 -2.42 7.59
C SER A 33 10.19 -2.87 7.97
N LEU A 34 10.10 -4.05 8.62
CA LEU A 34 8.83 -4.53 9.21
C LEU A 34 8.34 -3.61 10.34
N THR A 35 9.26 -3.02 11.09
CA THR A 35 8.92 -2.06 12.17
C THR A 35 8.25 -0.84 11.58
N ASP A 36 8.87 -0.21 10.58
CA ASP A 36 8.32 0.98 9.92
C ASP A 36 6.98 0.68 9.23
N ALA A 37 6.87 -0.52 8.62
CA ALA A 37 5.61 -0.99 8.04
C ALA A 37 4.50 -1.12 9.09
N GLY A 38 4.83 -1.57 10.30
CA GLY A 38 3.89 -1.68 11.42
C GLY A 38 3.25 -0.35 11.78
N GLU A 39 4.04 0.72 11.82
CA GLU A 39 3.57 2.08 12.09
C GLU A 39 2.80 2.65 10.89
N LEU A 40 3.36 2.53 9.70
CA LEU A 40 2.80 3.08 8.46
C LEU A 40 1.44 2.47 8.12
N PHE A 41 1.29 1.15 8.22
CA PHE A 41 0.05 0.46 7.88
C PHE A 41 -1.07 0.62 8.93
N GLN A 42 -0.78 1.21 10.09
CA GLN A 42 -1.80 1.70 11.01
C GLN A 42 -2.41 3.04 10.56
N GLN A 43 -1.64 3.83 9.83
CA GLN A 43 -2.05 5.16 9.35
C GLN A 43 -2.66 5.09 7.95
N VAL A 44 -2.24 4.14 7.12
CA VAL A 44 -2.67 4.00 5.72
C VAL A 44 -3.29 2.63 5.48
N ILE A 45 -4.49 2.62 4.89
CA ILE A 45 -5.14 1.38 4.50
C ILE A 45 -4.49 0.88 3.21
N VAL A 46 -3.79 -0.25 3.29
CA VAL A 46 -3.22 -0.92 2.11
C VAL A 46 -4.16 -2.05 1.65
N ASP A 47 -4.23 -2.27 0.35
CA ASP A 47 -5.06 -3.32 -0.26
C ASP A 47 -4.28 -4.60 -0.51
N MET A 48 -2.98 -4.49 -0.74
CA MET A 48 -2.06 -5.58 -0.99
C MET A 48 -0.72 -5.26 -0.36
N VAL A 49 0.03 -6.28 0.05
CA VAL A 49 1.37 -6.11 0.61
C VAL A 49 2.39 -6.87 -0.23
N VAL A 50 3.50 -6.21 -0.50
CA VAL A 50 4.73 -6.78 -1.06
C VAL A 50 5.77 -6.81 0.06
N LEU A 51 6.33 -7.97 0.33
CA LEU A 51 7.33 -8.16 1.39
C LEU A 51 8.60 -8.77 0.82
N ASP A 52 9.71 -8.06 0.96
CA ASP A 52 11.03 -8.65 0.79
C ASP A 52 11.38 -9.52 2.00
N LEU A 53 11.78 -10.77 1.76
CA LEU A 53 12.19 -11.70 2.82
C LEU A 53 13.60 -11.43 3.37
N GLU A 54 14.38 -10.55 2.77
CA GLU A 54 15.72 -10.15 3.24
C GLU A 54 15.67 -9.08 4.36
N GLN A 55 14.58 -9.04 5.13
CA GLN A 55 14.45 -8.12 6.25
C GLN A 55 15.38 -8.49 7.42
N LYS A 56 15.93 -7.47 8.06
CA LYS A 56 16.85 -7.64 9.21
C LYS A 56 16.18 -8.38 10.37
N GLU A 57 14.90 -8.17 10.55
CA GLU A 57 14.09 -8.80 11.58
C GLU A 57 14.04 -10.32 11.43
N PHE A 58 14.08 -10.82 10.19
CA PHE A 58 14.16 -12.26 9.92
C PHE A 58 15.59 -12.81 10.03
N ALA A 59 16.61 -11.97 10.04
CA ALA A 59 18.00 -12.38 10.21
C ALA A 59 18.38 -12.66 11.69
N GLY A 60 17.54 -12.27 12.65
CA GLY A 60 17.76 -12.44 14.09
C GLY A 60 17.71 -13.89 14.58
N LYS A 61 17.69 -14.06 15.93
CA LYS A 61 17.44 -15.37 16.55
C LYS A 61 16.03 -15.88 16.21
N GLU A 62 15.85 -17.19 16.18
CA GLU A 62 14.57 -17.82 15.81
C GLU A 62 13.35 -17.25 16.56
N ASP A 63 13.47 -17.05 17.87
CA ASP A 63 12.38 -16.49 18.68
C ASP A 63 11.99 -15.06 18.27
N ALA A 64 12.97 -14.22 17.96
CA ALA A 64 12.73 -12.85 17.50
C ALA A 64 12.08 -12.85 16.10
N ALA A 65 12.57 -13.67 15.20
CA ALA A 65 11.99 -13.82 13.86
C ALA A 65 10.53 -14.32 13.93
N ALA A 66 10.23 -15.27 14.81
CA ALA A 66 8.87 -15.78 14.99
C ALA A 66 7.91 -14.71 15.54
N ILE A 67 8.37 -13.85 16.44
CA ILE A 67 7.56 -12.72 16.95
C ILE A 67 7.23 -11.76 15.83
N TRP A 68 8.22 -11.35 15.04
CA TRP A 68 8.01 -10.46 13.89
C TRP A 68 7.11 -11.07 12.84
N GLU A 69 7.29 -12.34 12.53
CA GLU A 69 6.44 -13.05 11.58
C GLU A 69 4.97 -13.05 12.02
N ASN A 70 4.68 -13.36 13.29
CA ASN A 70 3.33 -13.36 13.82
C ASN A 70 2.72 -11.94 13.82
N THR A 71 3.48 -10.91 14.20
CA THR A 71 3.05 -9.52 14.22
C THR A 71 2.73 -9.04 12.81
N PHE A 72 3.61 -9.31 11.85
CA PHE A 72 3.41 -8.98 10.45
C PHE A 72 2.18 -9.69 9.86
N LEU A 73 2.02 -10.99 10.09
CA LEU A 73 0.87 -11.74 9.61
C LEU A 73 -0.47 -11.23 10.18
N ALA A 74 -0.46 -10.76 11.44
CA ALA A 74 -1.63 -10.10 12.01
C ALA A 74 -1.96 -8.78 11.31
N LEU A 75 -0.94 -8.00 10.94
CA LEU A 75 -1.08 -6.73 10.21
C LEU A 75 -1.66 -6.91 8.81
N VAL A 76 -1.25 -7.98 8.09
CA VAL A 76 -1.67 -8.25 6.70
C VAL A 76 -2.81 -9.26 6.57
N ARG A 77 -3.48 -9.58 7.65
CA ARG A 77 -4.37 -10.74 7.86
C ARG A 77 -5.29 -11.12 6.68
N ALA A 78 -5.93 -10.19 6.04
CA ALA A 78 -6.91 -10.43 4.97
C ALA A 78 -6.48 -9.84 3.61
N LYS A 79 -5.22 -9.44 3.48
CA LYS A 79 -4.71 -8.76 2.29
C LYS A 79 -3.89 -9.72 1.45
N PRO A 80 -3.95 -9.63 0.12
CA PRO A 80 -3.02 -10.34 -0.74
C PRO A 80 -1.57 -10.03 -0.36
N LEU A 81 -0.74 -11.07 -0.30
CA LEU A 81 0.66 -11.01 0.06
C LEU A 81 1.52 -11.56 -1.08
N LEU A 82 2.36 -10.71 -1.67
CA LEU A 82 3.40 -11.08 -2.62
C LEU A 82 4.76 -11.05 -1.93
N LEU A 83 5.49 -12.15 -1.99
CA LEU A 83 6.84 -12.23 -1.42
C LEU A 83 7.92 -12.02 -2.48
N LEU A 84 8.91 -11.19 -2.14
CA LEU A 84 10.17 -11.13 -2.88
C LEU A 84 11.15 -12.09 -2.20
N ARG A 85 11.57 -13.12 -2.94
CA ARG A 85 12.43 -14.19 -2.43
C ARG A 85 13.87 -13.95 -2.87
N PRO A 86 14.84 -14.08 -1.96
CA PRO A 86 16.25 -13.99 -2.33
C PRO A 86 16.65 -15.09 -3.31
N GLU A 87 17.71 -14.84 -4.06
CA GLU A 87 18.27 -15.85 -4.98
C GLU A 87 18.73 -17.10 -4.22
N LYS A 88 19.37 -16.90 -3.08
CA LYS A 88 19.83 -17.98 -2.19
C LYS A 88 18.87 -18.08 -1.00
N THR A 89 18.10 -19.14 -0.97
CA THR A 89 17.03 -19.32 0.02
C THR A 89 17.51 -19.62 1.46
N GLY A 90 18.69 -20.16 1.65
CA GLY A 90 19.33 -20.36 2.96
C GLY A 90 18.43 -20.47 4.18
N SER A 91 18.91 -20.02 5.33
CA SER A 91 18.17 -20.04 6.60
C SER A 91 16.97 -19.09 6.67
N VAL A 92 16.85 -18.13 5.76
CA VAL A 92 15.73 -17.17 5.70
C VAL A 92 14.43 -17.92 5.45
N PHE A 93 14.47 -18.93 4.59
CA PHE A 93 13.28 -19.70 4.22
C PHE A 93 12.65 -20.43 5.42
N GLU A 94 13.47 -21.02 6.29
CA GLU A 94 12.99 -21.70 7.50
C GLU A 94 12.40 -20.71 8.52
N ARG A 95 12.98 -19.51 8.60
CA ARG A 95 12.54 -18.47 9.55
C ARG A 95 11.28 -17.75 9.13
N CYS A 96 10.97 -17.71 7.84
CA CYS A 96 9.78 -17.05 7.30
C CYS A 96 8.72 -18.04 6.83
N LYS A 97 8.69 -19.25 7.40
CA LYS A 97 7.83 -20.35 6.95
C LYS A 97 6.36 -19.96 6.90
N LYS A 98 5.84 -19.32 7.94
CA LYS A 98 4.42 -18.90 7.99
C LYS A 98 4.10 -17.82 6.97
N CYS A 99 5.02 -16.87 6.71
CA CYS A 99 4.86 -15.88 5.64
C CYS A 99 4.78 -16.58 4.29
N ILE A 100 5.61 -17.59 4.05
CA ILE A 100 5.63 -18.37 2.81
C ILE A 100 4.34 -19.18 2.65
N GLU A 101 3.88 -19.85 3.72
CA GLU A 101 2.62 -20.60 3.71
C GLU A 101 1.40 -19.71 3.52
N ARG A 102 1.45 -18.45 4.00
CA ARG A 102 0.38 -17.46 3.89
C ARG A 102 0.37 -16.74 2.54
N ALA A 103 1.50 -16.67 1.85
CA ALA A 103 1.65 -15.88 0.64
C ALA A 103 0.72 -16.34 -0.48
N ASP A 104 0.16 -15.38 -1.20
CA ASP A 104 -0.68 -15.64 -2.38
C ASP A 104 0.18 -15.82 -3.63
N ASP A 105 1.39 -15.26 -3.64
CA ASP A 105 2.36 -15.40 -4.72
C ASP A 105 3.78 -15.07 -4.24
N TYR A 106 4.77 -15.40 -5.07
CA TYR A 106 6.15 -15.03 -4.85
C TYR A 106 6.87 -14.74 -6.16
N ILE A 107 7.90 -13.90 -6.09
CA ILE A 107 8.82 -13.65 -7.19
C ILE A 107 10.26 -13.78 -6.67
N ARG A 108 11.14 -14.39 -7.45
CA ARG A 108 12.54 -14.62 -7.08
C ARG A 108 13.42 -13.49 -7.58
N LYS A 109 14.25 -12.94 -6.70
CA LYS A 109 15.32 -11.98 -7.08
C LYS A 109 16.47 -12.72 -7.78
N PRO A 110 17.12 -12.13 -8.82
CA PRO A 110 16.68 -10.91 -9.52
C PRO A 110 15.47 -11.18 -10.42
N PHE A 111 14.60 -10.21 -10.63
CA PHE A 111 13.41 -10.33 -11.47
C PHE A 111 13.26 -9.13 -12.42
N ASP A 112 12.50 -9.32 -13.47
CA ASP A 112 12.08 -8.24 -14.36
C ASP A 112 10.99 -7.40 -13.70
N ILE A 113 11.14 -6.08 -13.74
CA ILE A 113 10.19 -5.17 -13.09
C ILE A 113 8.78 -5.25 -13.72
N GLN A 114 8.67 -5.63 -14.99
CA GLN A 114 7.39 -5.85 -15.64
C GLN A 114 6.73 -7.16 -15.16
N GLU A 115 7.52 -8.21 -14.86
CA GLU A 115 6.99 -9.41 -14.23
C GLU A 115 6.41 -9.10 -12.86
N PHE A 116 7.12 -8.30 -12.05
CA PHE A 116 6.62 -7.83 -10.76
C PHE A 116 5.26 -7.11 -10.92
N ARG A 117 5.17 -6.14 -11.82
CA ARG A 117 3.94 -5.40 -12.10
C ARG A 117 2.77 -6.33 -12.47
N ILE A 118 2.99 -7.25 -13.41
CA ILE A 118 1.95 -8.20 -13.86
C ILE A 118 1.45 -9.04 -12.68
N ARG A 119 2.34 -9.53 -11.82
CA ARG A 119 1.94 -10.32 -10.64
C ARG A 119 1.09 -9.52 -9.67
N VAL A 120 1.45 -8.26 -9.41
CA VAL A 120 0.63 -7.35 -8.61
C VAL A 120 -0.75 -7.17 -9.22
N GLU A 121 -0.85 -6.85 -10.52
CA GLU A 121 -2.13 -6.68 -11.22
C GLU A 121 -3.02 -7.94 -11.13
N VAL A 122 -2.44 -9.13 -11.34
CA VAL A 122 -3.16 -10.40 -11.21
C VAL A 122 -3.67 -10.65 -9.79
N ARG A 123 -2.93 -10.22 -8.76
CA ARG A 123 -3.41 -10.37 -7.38
C ARG A 123 -4.51 -9.37 -7.04
N LEU A 124 -4.35 -8.12 -7.46
CA LEU A 124 -5.37 -7.08 -7.27
C LEU A 124 -6.68 -7.42 -7.98
N SER A 125 -6.63 -8.02 -9.17
CA SER A 125 -7.84 -8.44 -9.91
C SER A 125 -8.67 -9.51 -9.21
N LYS A 126 -8.08 -10.27 -8.28
CA LYS A 126 -8.76 -11.29 -7.46
C LYS A 126 -9.40 -10.72 -6.19
N ILE A 127 -9.16 -9.46 -5.89
CA ILE A 127 -9.83 -8.78 -4.78
C ILE A 127 -11.27 -8.55 -5.21
N PRO A 128 -12.28 -9.05 -4.45
CA PRO A 128 -13.67 -8.83 -4.78
C PRO A 128 -13.98 -7.34 -4.93
N ALA A 129 -14.69 -6.98 -5.99
CA ALA A 129 -15.10 -5.59 -6.25
C ALA A 129 -16.03 -5.00 -5.17
N GLU A 130 -16.60 -5.85 -4.32
CA GLU A 130 -17.43 -5.51 -3.17
C GLU A 130 -16.63 -5.21 -1.90
N LYS A 131 -15.41 -4.71 -2.00
CA LYS A 131 -14.85 -4.06 -0.81
C LYS A 131 -15.74 -2.86 -0.52
N GLU A 132 -16.31 -2.85 0.70
CA GLU A 132 -16.88 -1.65 1.29
C GLU A 132 -15.99 -0.47 0.88
N LYS A 133 -16.57 0.51 0.19
CA LYS A 133 -15.86 1.72 -0.20
C LYS A 133 -15.10 2.17 1.03
N VAL A 134 -13.76 2.23 0.96
CA VAL A 134 -12.95 2.68 2.08
C VAL A 134 -13.52 4.03 2.50
N ARG A 135 -14.16 4.03 3.64
CA ARG A 135 -14.91 5.19 4.12
C ARG A 135 -14.02 6.20 4.80
N PHE A 136 -12.96 5.71 5.47
CA PHE A 136 -12.10 6.53 6.28
C PHE A 136 -10.68 6.52 5.72
N PHE A 137 -10.12 7.72 5.57
CA PHE A 137 -8.71 7.96 5.21
C PHE A 137 -8.05 8.68 6.38
N TYR A 138 -6.79 8.34 6.67
CA TYR A 138 -6.03 8.89 7.79
C TYR A 138 -4.68 9.40 7.30
N TYR A 139 -4.29 10.57 7.78
CA TYR A 139 -2.95 11.12 7.62
C TYR A 139 -2.63 11.99 8.82
N GLU A 140 -1.61 11.60 9.61
CA GLU A 140 -1.29 12.26 10.89
C GLU A 140 -2.54 12.40 11.78
N GLU A 141 -2.91 13.62 12.15
CA GLU A 141 -4.11 13.90 12.95
C GLU A 141 -5.40 14.05 12.12
N ILE A 142 -5.29 13.92 10.78
CA ILE A 142 -6.42 14.08 9.87
C ILE A 142 -7.15 12.76 9.72
N LYS A 143 -8.47 12.76 9.98
CA LYS A 143 -9.38 11.68 9.64
C LYS A 143 -10.41 12.20 8.63
N LEU A 144 -10.47 11.64 7.44
CA LEU A 144 -11.46 11.94 6.42
C LEU A 144 -12.51 10.82 6.33
N ASP A 145 -13.78 11.12 6.59
CA ASP A 145 -14.92 10.30 6.23
C ASP A 145 -15.40 10.73 4.83
N ILE A 146 -15.03 9.99 3.79
CA ILE A 146 -15.33 10.36 2.41
C ILE A 146 -16.82 10.26 2.09
N GLU A 147 -17.54 9.32 2.71
CA GLU A 147 -18.97 9.13 2.49
C GLU A 147 -19.77 10.31 3.06
N LYS A 148 -19.45 10.73 4.27
CA LYS A 148 -20.07 11.89 4.91
C LYS A 148 -19.45 13.22 4.51
N ARG A 149 -18.28 13.19 3.88
CA ARG A 149 -17.45 14.36 3.54
C ARG A 149 -17.10 15.17 4.77
N LEU A 150 -16.62 14.49 5.80
CA LEU A 150 -16.22 15.12 7.06
C LEU A 150 -14.72 14.93 7.27
N ALA A 151 -14.00 16.03 7.43
CA ALA A 151 -12.62 16.02 7.90
C ALA A 151 -12.57 16.35 9.39
N THR A 152 -11.88 15.51 10.17
CA THR A 152 -11.64 15.72 11.59
C THR A 152 -10.15 15.90 11.82
N ILE A 153 -9.76 16.99 12.52
CA ILE A 153 -8.37 17.33 12.85
C ILE A 153 -8.39 17.80 14.31
N GLY A 154 -7.57 17.20 15.16
CA GLY A 154 -7.48 17.58 16.59
C GLY A 154 -8.84 17.57 17.31
N GLY A 155 -9.75 16.68 16.94
CA GLY A 155 -11.09 16.58 17.50
C GLY A 155 -12.13 17.56 16.91
N GLN A 156 -11.74 18.50 16.08
CA GLN A 156 -12.65 19.41 15.37
C GLN A 156 -13.06 18.79 14.02
N THR A 157 -14.35 18.83 13.71
CA THR A 157 -14.89 18.25 12.48
C THR A 157 -15.48 19.33 11.59
N THR A 158 -15.06 19.33 10.32
CA THR A 158 -15.51 20.25 9.28
C THR A 158 -16.14 19.48 8.13
N LYS A 159 -17.24 19.99 7.58
CA LYS A 159 -17.89 19.43 6.40
C LYS A 159 -17.24 19.97 5.14
N LEU A 160 -16.88 19.07 4.23
CA LEU A 160 -16.25 19.37 2.96
C LEU A 160 -17.27 19.32 1.80
N THR A 161 -17.00 20.09 0.76
CA THR A 161 -17.62 19.90 -0.57
C THR A 161 -17.13 18.58 -1.20
N ARG A 162 -17.74 18.14 -2.29
CA ARG A 162 -17.27 16.95 -3.04
C ARG A 162 -15.84 17.11 -3.50
N THR A 163 -15.54 18.25 -4.13
CA THR A 163 -14.20 18.56 -4.65
C THR A 163 -13.14 18.61 -3.55
N GLU A 164 -13.43 19.26 -2.42
CA GLU A 164 -12.51 19.33 -1.30
C GLU A 164 -12.25 17.94 -0.70
N ALA A 165 -13.28 17.10 -0.59
CA ALA A 165 -13.12 15.73 -0.10
C ALA A 165 -12.31 14.86 -1.06
N ALA A 166 -12.50 15.00 -2.39
CA ALA A 166 -11.72 14.30 -3.40
C ALA A 166 -10.25 14.73 -3.38
N ILE A 167 -9.98 16.03 -3.32
CA ILE A 167 -8.62 16.58 -3.19
C ILE A 167 -7.95 16.06 -1.92
N LEU A 168 -8.63 16.16 -0.77
CA LEU A 168 -8.07 15.73 0.51
C LEU A 168 -7.80 14.22 0.52
N LYS A 169 -8.71 13.41 -0.04
CA LYS A 169 -8.52 11.96 -0.24
C LYS A 169 -7.26 11.70 -1.05
N CYS A 170 -7.10 12.34 -2.22
CA CYS A 170 -5.94 12.20 -3.08
C CYS A 170 -4.64 12.56 -2.35
N LEU A 171 -4.60 13.67 -1.61
CA LEU A 171 -3.43 14.10 -0.86
C LEU A 171 -3.06 13.13 0.27
N ILE A 172 -4.05 12.65 1.02
CA ILE A 172 -3.85 11.63 2.08
C ILE A 172 -3.27 10.35 1.49
N GLN A 173 -3.83 9.86 0.39
CA GLN A 173 -3.37 8.64 -0.26
C GLN A 173 -1.93 8.75 -0.80
N ARG A 174 -1.50 9.95 -1.17
CA ARG A 174 -0.13 10.23 -1.62
C ARG A 174 0.89 10.37 -0.48
N ASN A 175 0.43 10.36 0.77
CA ASN A 175 1.26 10.30 1.97
C ASN A 175 2.46 11.29 1.95
N GLY A 176 2.17 12.58 1.72
CA GLY A 176 3.17 13.66 1.69
C GLY A 176 3.98 13.76 0.38
N ARG A 177 3.74 12.93 -0.62
CA ARG A 177 4.38 13.04 -1.94
C ARG A 177 3.76 14.19 -2.75
N THR A 178 4.58 14.79 -3.61
CA THR A 178 4.10 15.82 -4.54
C THR A 178 3.06 15.24 -5.49
N VAL A 179 1.92 15.93 -5.62
CA VAL A 179 0.85 15.59 -6.55
C VAL A 179 0.84 16.61 -7.67
N THR A 180 0.81 16.14 -8.92
CA THR A 180 0.71 17.05 -10.07
C THR A 180 -0.72 17.58 -10.23
N LYS A 181 -0.86 18.74 -10.87
CA LYS A 181 -2.18 19.31 -11.17
C LYS A 181 -3.04 18.36 -12.00
N THR A 182 -2.43 17.65 -12.95
CA THR A 182 -3.11 16.68 -13.81
C THR A 182 -3.67 15.52 -12.97
N THR A 183 -2.86 14.93 -12.09
CA THR A 183 -3.31 13.86 -11.20
C THR A 183 -4.47 14.29 -10.30
N LEU A 184 -4.44 15.52 -9.76
CA LEU A 184 -5.54 16.04 -8.96
C LEU A 184 -6.83 16.22 -9.78
N LEU A 185 -6.71 16.69 -11.02
CA LEU A 185 -7.86 16.88 -11.91
C LEU A 185 -8.49 15.53 -12.29
N ASP A 186 -7.69 14.52 -12.57
CA ASP A 186 -8.17 13.18 -12.92
C ASP A 186 -8.95 12.56 -11.73
N GLU A 187 -8.40 12.62 -10.51
CA GLU A 187 -9.08 12.14 -9.30
C GLU A 187 -10.39 12.90 -9.02
N ILE A 188 -10.40 14.22 -9.20
CA ILE A 188 -11.61 15.03 -9.04
C ILE A 188 -12.68 14.63 -10.06
N ALA A 189 -12.27 14.35 -11.31
CA ALA A 189 -13.19 13.93 -12.36
C ALA A 189 -13.81 12.56 -12.09
N GLU A 190 -13.03 11.59 -11.56
CA GLU A 190 -13.54 10.27 -11.17
C GLU A 190 -14.55 10.34 -10.02
N ASP A 191 -14.27 11.13 -8.99
CA ASP A 191 -15.14 11.28 -7.81
C ASP A 191 -16.32 12.27 -8.03
N THR A 192 -16.29 13.05 -9.13
CA THR A 192 -17.30 14.06 -9.47
C THR A 192 -17.68 14.01 -10.97
N PRO A 193 -18.39 12.95 -11.41
CA PRO A 193 -18.69 12.74 -12.83
C PRO A 193 -19.44 13.91 -13.52
N ASP A 194 -20.08 14.79 -12.76
CA ASP A 194 -20.78 15.97 -13.28
C ASP A 194 -19.82 17.08 -13.79
N LEU A 195 -18.53 17.02 -13.50
CA LEU A 195 -17.54 18.00 -13.97
C LEU A 195 -16.92 17.64 -15.33
N SER A 196 -17.14 16.43 -15.84
CA SER A 196 -16.65 15.97 -17.14
C SER A 196 -17.27 16.69 -18.35
N LEU A 197 -18.28 17.53 -18.13
CA LEU A 197 -19.00 18.28 -19.16
C LEU A 197 -18.53 19.74 -19.32
N ILE A 198 -17.53 20.19 -18.58
CA ILE A 198 -16.98 21.55 -18.72
C ILE A 198 -15.66 21.48 -19.49
N HIS A 199 -15.72 21.06 -20.74
CA HIS A 199 -14.74 21.40 -21.75
C HIS A 199 -15.26 22.60 -22.52
N ILE A 200 -14.82 23.81 -22.16
CA ILE A 200 -14.80 24.98 -23.01
C ILE A 200 -13.33 25.33 -23.23
#